data_3d5e52ac005dc125fcc8c0fb11d1efc0
#
_entry.id   3d5e52ac005dc125fcc8c0fb11d1efc0
#
_cell.length_a   1.000
_cell.length_b   1.000
_cell.length_c   1.000
_cell.angle_alpha   90.00
_cell.angle_beta   90.00
_cell.angle_gamma   90.00
#
_symmetry.space_group_name_H-M   'P 1'
#
loop_
_entity.id
_entity.type
_entity.pdbx_description
1 polymer ?
#
loop_
_entity_poly.entity_id
_entity_poly.type
_entity_poly.pdbx_seq_one_letter_code
_entity_poly.pdbx_strand_id
1 'polypeptide(L)'
;LLISRKLVDLAIVGVLITYFSNSEYSKVFTLQKAAIFTSIQDVILATLTVVAAWISCYAIRPLRILIFSTVSYILALGLLFCTASREFSETKFELLNMIGIILLAVGEVGAAPLLGPFLADQLREHGKGGRTENSNEDQVMAQKRVWWRFAWCCGAAAAFYANNIKTWKKTFMFTLLFMGGSLILLLLGIPFYHSRQIPPIDRFAIIRVIKTSLKKKHLNYPLSPELFFSNDEGNVLHLSPRIKLLRWIDKAAIIETSSTSNEQEEAGTLCTVAQVRESKSLLKLLPLWSSFIVFGLVLSAGNTFFPGQGANMISERYLIFLRTFKGIIRATISYLSKNLISNFVPKTKKRQAQVLRTFIGMVMTTVCCVVAWQVEVRRLEKLKQLENMSMFWLVPQFCLLGLMEGLAWYGCDEYSSSHFPERMEYHVSAISYFFVGIGSIFNIFFILANKGDFAETLDDSRLDKYYKSLTVISAVNVCFNLLLSILYIGSDQSVDNEGLQANNTIGSDQIVDNEGLQTNDTTDADAI
;
A
#
# COMPACT_ATOMS: atom_id res chain seq x y z
N LEU A 1 -14.16 -16.36 4.24
CA LEU A 1 -12.77 -15.99 4.45
C LEU A 1 -12.60 -14.47 4.66
N LEU A 2 -13.11 -13.61 3.74
CA LEU A 2 -12.99 -12.16 3.85
C LEU A 2 -13.63 -11.61 5.15
N ILE A 3 -14.81 -12.12 5.52
CA ILE A 3 -15.50 -11.77 6.78
C ILE A 3 -14.65 -12.14 7.99
N SER A 4 -14.13 -13.37 8.02
CA SER A 4 -13.33 -13.89 9.14
C SER A 4 -12.02 -13.11 9.31
N ARG A 5 -11.37 -12.71 8.20
CA ARG A 5 -10.17 -11.88 8.25
C ARG A 5 -10.45 -10.48 8.78
N LYS A 6 -11.57 -9.86 8.37
CA LYS A 6 -11.96 -8.55 8.89
C LYS A 6 -12.34 -8.60 10.37
N LEU A 7 -12.95 -9.69 10.80
CA LEU A 7 -13.19 -9.95 12.23
C LEU A 7 -11.86 -9.94 13.01
N VAL A 8 -10.86 -10.72 12.56
CA VAL A 8 -9.56 -10.81 13.25
C VAL A 8 -8.81 -9.48 13.23
N ASP A 9 -8.79 -8.80 12.07
CA ASP A 9 -8.16 -7.48 11.93
C ASP A 9 -8.71 -6.47 12.95
N LEU A 10 -10.02 -6.36 13.08
CA LEU A 10 -10.65 -5.39 13.97
C LEU A 10 -10.66 -5.82 15.45
N ALA A 11 -10.88 -7.11 15.74
CA ALA A 11 -11.05 -7.61 17.10
C ALA A 11 -9.72 -7.97 17.79
N ILE A 12 -8.65 -8.21 17.03
CA ILE A 12 -7.35 -8.65 17.56
C ILE A 12 -6.24 -7.73 17.10
N VAL A 13 -5.89 -7.77 15.80
CA VAL A 13 -4.70 -7.08 15.27
C VAL A 13 -4.71 -5.62 15.65
N GLY A 14 -5.82 -4.97 15.45
CA GLY A 14 -5.96 -3.55 15.70
C GLY A 14 -6.04 -3.12 17.15
N VAL A 15 -6.23 -4.02 18.06
CA VAL A 15 -6.25 -3.75 19.52
C VAL A 15 -5.21 -4.58 20.27
N LEU A 16 -4.21 -5.08 19.55
CA LEU A 16 -3.20 -5.99 20.10
C LEU A 16 -2.42 -5.35 21.26
N ILE A 17 -2.19 -4.04 21.21
CA ILE A 17 -1.55 -3.32 22.31
C ILE A 17 -2.37 -3.43 23.60
N THR A 18 -3.70 -3.44 23.53
CA THR A 18 -4.55 -3.53 24.72
C THR A 18 -4.48 -4.93 25.36
N TYR A 19 -4.23 -5.97 24.54
CA TYR A 19 -3.94 -7.31 25.04
C TYR A 19 -2.63 -7.33 25.83
N PHE A 20 -1.55 -6.77 25.28
CA PHE A 20 -0.25 -6.76 25.93
C PHE A 20 -0.20 -5.81 27.14
N SER A 21 -0.98 -4.74 27.15
CA SER A 21 -1.04 -3.77 28.25
C SER A 21 -2.08 -4.16 29.32
N ASN A 22 -2.75 -5.31 29.20
CA ASN A 22 -3.74 -5.73 30.18
C ASN A 22 -3.07 -6.03 31.53
N SER A 23 -3.74 -5.65 32.62
CA SER A 23 -3.25 -5.85 34.00
C SER A 23 -2.91 -7.30 34.35
N GLU A 24 -3.56 -8.27 33.72
CA GLU A 24 -3.25 -9.70 33.89
C GLU A 24 -1.83 -10.04 33.39
N TYR A 25 -1.31 -9.30 32.39
CA TYR A 25 -0.02 -9.54 31.72
C TYR A 25 0.98 -8.39 31.95
N SER A 26 0.61 -7.33 32.65
CA SER A 26 1.44 -6.11 32.87
C SER A 26 2.74 -6.39 33.63
N LYS A 27 2.81 -7.49 34.39
CA LYS A 27 4.07 -7.94 35.03
C LYS A 27 5.15 -8.32 34.01
N VAL A 28 4.76 -8.72 32.79
CA VAL A 28 5.66 -9.16 31.73
C VAL A 28 5.90 -8.07 30.71
N PHE A 29 4.85 -7.29 30.37
CA PHE A 29 4.89 -6.27 29.34
C PHE A 29 4.70 -4.87 29.92
N THR A 30 5.76 -4.07 29.92
CA THR A 30 5.65 -2.62 30.07
C THR A 30 4.99 -2.01 28.82
N LEU A 31 4.38 -0.83 28.92
CA LEU A 31 3.80 -0.11 27.77
C LEU A 31 4.80 0.00 26.61
N GLN A 32 6.07 0.28 26.90
CA GLN A 32 7.13 0.37 25.91
C GLN A 32 7.31 -0.95 25.15
N LYS A 33 7.41 -2.08 25.85
CA LYS A 33 7.53 -3.40 25.22
C LYS A 33 6.29 -3.72 24.36
N ALA A 34 5.09 -3.46 24.88
CA ALA A 34 3.84 -3.68 24.15
C ALA A 34 3.80 -2.87 22.85
N ALA A 35 4.21 -1.61 22.89
CA ALA A 35 4.28 -0.74 21.71
C ALA A 35 5.32 -1.21 20.67
N ILE A 36 6.47 -1.69 21.14
CA ILE A 36 7.49 -2.27 20.26
C ILE A 36 6.97 -3.54 19.58
N PHE A 37 6.31 -4.45 20.32
CA PHE A 37 5.76 -5.69 19.77
C PHE A 37 4.71 -5.43 18.68
N THR A 38 3.81 -4.46 18.88
CA THR A 38 2.82 -4.08 17.86
C THR A 38 3.49 -3.44 16.64
N SER A 39 4.51 -2.59 16.83
CA SER A 39 5.27 -2.00 15.71
C SER A 39 6.09 -3.05 14.93
N ILE A 40 6.62 -4.08 15.59
CA ILE A 40 7.29 -5.22 14.94
C ILE A 40 6.33 -5.93 13.98
N GLN A 41 5.05 -6.09 14.34
CA GLN A 41 4.05 -6.68 13.45
C GLN A 41 3.93 -5.88 12.15
N ASP A 42 3.84 -4.55 12.22
CA ASP A 42 3.76 -3.67 11.04
C ASP A 42 5.00 -3.81 10.15
N VAL A 43 6.20 -3.92 10.76
CA VAL A 43 7.48 -4.10 10.05
C VAL A 43 7.51 -5.44 9.30
N ILE A 44 7.13 -6.52 10.00
CA ILE A 44 7.09 -7.86 9.41
C ILE A 44 6.08 -7.90 8.26
N LEU A 45 4.90 -7.33 8.47
CA LEU A 45 3.84 -7.24 7.46
C LEU A 45 4.33 -6.52 6.20
N ALA A 46 4.96 -5.36 6.34
CA ALA A 46 5.47 -4.57 5.21
C ALA A 46 6.60 -5.31 4.47
N THR A 47 7.53 -5.91 5.19
CA THR A 47 8.64 -6.68 4.60
C THR A 47 8.13 -7.90 3.85
N LEU A 48 7.25 -8.67 4.47
CA LEU A 48 6.66 -9.86 3.85
C LEU A 48 5.78 -9.51 2.63
N THR A 49 5.19 -8.31 2.59
CA THR A 49 4.41 -7.86 1.42
C THR A 49 5.30 -7.76 0.17
N VAL A 50 6.53 -7.26 0.30
CA VAL A 50 7.50 -7.24 -0.81
C VAL A 50 7.91 -8.66 -1.21
N VAL A 51 8.17 -9.53 -0.21
CA VAL A 51 8.48 -10.93 -0.47
C VAL A 51 7.32 -11.64 -1.19
N ALA A 52 6.08 -11.39 -0.77
CA ALA A 52 4.89 -11.95 -1.41
C ALA A 52 4.71 -11.41 -2.84
N ALA A 53 4.98 -10.13 -3.08
CA ALA A 53 4.99 -9.55 -4.43
C ALA A 53 6.04 -10.24 -5.31
N TRP A 54 7.23 -10.47 -4.78
CA TRP A 54 8.29 -11.18 -5.47
C TRP A 54 7.94 -12.66 -5.76
N ILE A 55 7.32 -13.36 -4.79
CA ILE A 55 6.85 -14.75 -4.95
C ILE A 55 5.70 -14.82 -5.96
N SER A 56 4.82 -13.82 -6.04
CA SER A 56 3.70 -13.79 -6.97
C SER A 56 4.12 -13.79 -8.45
N CYS A 57 5.38 -13.44 -8.75
CA CYS A 57 5.97 -13.60 -10.08
C CYS A 57 6.15 -15.07 -10.48
N TYR A 58 6.10 -16.03 -9.54
CA TYR A 58 6.06 -17.45 -9.87
C TYR A 58 4.63 -17.87 -10.20
N ALA A 59 4.46 -18.80 -11.11
CA ALA A 59 3.14 -19.36 -11.49
C ALA A 59 2.53 -20.23 -10.37
N ILE A 60 2.46 -19.71 -9.15
CA ILE A 60 1.85 -20.42 -8.02
C ILE A 60 0.35 -20.16 -8.06
N ARG A 61 -0.45 -21.22 -7.96
CA ARG A 61 -1.91 -21.12 -7.92
C ARG A 61 -2.36 -20.28 -6.71
N PRO A 62 -3.13 -19.19 -6.89
CA PRO A 62 -3.57 -18.31 -5.82
C PRO A 62 -4.24 -19.03 -4.65
N LEU A 63 -5.00 -20.08 -4.95
CA LEU A 63 -5.70 -20.88 -3.96
C LEU A 63 -4.76 -21.54 -2.93
N ARG A 64 -3.58 -22.04 -3.37
CA ARG A 64 -2.59 -22.65 -2.45
C ARG A 64 -2.05 -21.62 -1.45
N ILE A 65 -1.78 -20.40 -1.92
CA ILE A 65 -1.30 -19.33 -1.06
C ILE A 65 -2.40 -18.90 -0.06
N LEU A 66 -3.66 -18.84 -0.51
CA LEU A 66 -4.81 -18.54 0.36
C LEU A 66 -5.00 -19.59 1.46
N ILE A 67 -4.87 -20.88 1.13
CA ILE A 67 -4.95 -21.97 2.12
C ILE A 67 -3.78 -21.86 3.12
N PHE A 68 -2.54 -21.73 2.63
CA PHE A 68 -1.36 -21.59 3.49
C PHE A 68 -1.47 -20.40 4.44
N SER A 69 -1.88 -19.22 3.92
CA SER A 69 -2.06 -18.02 4.72
C SER A 69 -3.17 -18.16 5.76
N THR A 70 -4.24 -18.88 5.44
CA THR A 70 -5.35 -19.13 6.39
C THR A 70 -4.93 -20.09 7.49
N VAL A 71 -4.15 -21.12 7.17
CA VAL A 71 -3.56 -22.05 8.16
C VAL A 71 -2.61 -21.29 9.08
N SER A 72 -1.74 -20.42 8.54
CA SER A 72 -0.85 -19.57 9.35
C SER A 72 -1.63 -18.68 10.33
N TYR A 73 -2.74 -18.09 9.89
CA TYR A 73 -3.64 -17.33 10.77
C TYR A 73 -4.23 -18.17 11.90
N ILE A 74 -4.68 -19.38 11.60
CA ILE A 74 -5.27 -20.30 12.59
C ILE A 74 -4.20 -20.69 13.63
N LEU A 75 -2.98 -21.00 13.20
CA LEU A 75 -1.87 -21.31 14.10
C LEU A 75 -1.53 -20.12 15.00
N ALA A 76 -1.49 -18.90 14.45
CA ALA A 76 -1.28 -17.68 15.21
C ALA A 76 -2.33 -17.48 16.30
N LEU A 77 -3.62 -17.58 15.93
CA LEU A 77 -4.73 -17.44 16.88
C LEU A 77 -4.73 -18.55 17.95
N GLY A 78 -4.33 -19.77 17.57
CA GLY A 78 -4.16 -20.88 18.48
C GLY A 78 -3.06 -20.62 19.52
N LEU A 79 -1.91 -20.05 19.10
CA LEU A 79 -0.85 -19.66 20.02
C LEU A 79 -1.29 -18.55 20.98
N LEU A 80 -1.94 -17.49 20.47
CA LEU A 80 -2.47 -16.40 21.28
C LEU A 80 -3.56 -16.90 22.25
N PHE A 81 -4.40 -17.85 21.83
CA PHE A 81 -5.35 -18.51 22.73
C PHE A 81 -4.64 -19.30 23.84
N CYS A 82 -3.56 -20.03 23.52
CA CYS A 82 -2.78 -20.77 24.51
C CYS A 82 -2.13 -19.82 25.52
N THR A 83 -1.54 -18.70 25.07
CA THR A 83 -0.91 -17.71 25.95
C THR A 83 -1.93 -17.00 26.84
N ALA A 84 -3.15 -16.78 26.36
CA ALA A 84 -4.24 -16.23 27.16
C ALA A 84 -4.94 -17.25 28.08
N SER A 85 -4.64 -18.55 27.94
CA SER A 85 -5.35 -19.62 28.66
C SER A 85 -4.53 -20.25 29.76
N ARG A 86 -3.21 -20.14 29.72
CA ARG A 86 -2.26 -20.81 30.62
C ARG A 86 -1.22 -19.84 31.12
N GLU A 87 -0.80 -20.02 32.34
CA GLU A 87 0.36 -19.32 32.88
C GLU A 87 1.66 -19.92 32.32
N PHE A 88 2.49 -19.06 31.77
CA PHE A 88 3.82 -19.38 31.25
C PHE A 88 4.87 -18.56 31.99
N SER A 89 6.13 -19.02 32.01
CA SER A 89 7.24 -18.17 32.44
C SER A 89 7.36 -16.97 31.47
N GLU A 90 7.84 -15.82 31.97
CA GLU A 90 7.95 -14.57 31.20
C GLU A 90 8.59 -14.77 29.83
N THR A 91 9.73 -15.46 29.77
CA THR A 91 10.46 -15.72 28.53
C THR A 91 9.65 -16.57 27.52
N LYS A 92 8.93 -17.60 28.01
CA LYS A 92 8.09 -18.42 27.15
C LYS A 92 6.87 -17.65 26.66
N PHE A 93 6.29 -16.80 27.50
CA PHE A 93 5.17 -15.96 27.14
C PHE A 93 5.56 -14.95 26.03
N GLU A 94 6.70 -14.26 26.18
CA GLU A 94 7.22 -13.35 25.16
C GLU A 94 7.51 -14.08 23.84
N LEU A 95 8.17 -15.24 23.90
CA LEU A 95 8.52 -16.02 22.70
C LEU A 95 7.28 -16.52 21.95
N LEU A 96 6.29 -17.09 22.66
CA LEU A 96 5.06 -17.59 22.03
C LEU A 96 4.25 -16.47 21.38
N ASN A 97 4.14 -15.31 22.03
CA ASN A 97 3.48 -14.15 21.46
C ASN A 97 4.23 -13.60 20.23
N MET A 98 5.56 -13.57 20.25
CA MET A 98 6.37 -13.15 19.09
C MET A 98 6.13 -14.09 17.90
N ILE A 99 6.16 -15.42 18.12
CA ILE A 99 5.84 -16.40 17.07
C ILE A 99 4.40 -16.19 16.57
N GLY A 100 3.45 -15.95 17.48
CA GLY A 100 2.06 -15.64 17.13
C GLY A 100 1.94 -14.42 16.21
N ILE A 101 2.64 -13.33 16.51
CA ILE A 101 2.66 -12.11 15.70
C ILE A 101 3.26 -12.35 14.30
N ILE A 102 4.37 -13.10 14.23
CA ILE A 102 5.00 -13.45 12.95
C ILE A 102 4.03 -14.27 12.08
N LEU A 103 3.40 -15.29 12.65
CA LEU A 103 2.42 -16.13 11.95
C LEU A 103 1.18 -15.33 11.52
N LEU A 104 0.75 -14.36 12.33
CA LEU A 104 -0.34 -13.43 12.01
C LEU A 104 0.00 -12.59 10.79
N ALA A 105 1.20 -12.02 10.75
CA ALA A 105 1.70 -11.23 9.63
C ALA A 105 1.83 -12.07 8.35
N VAL A 106 2.37 -13.30 8.43
CA VAL A 106 2.44 -14.25 7.30
C VAL A 106 1.04 -14.55 6.77
N GLY A 107 0.10 -14.81 7.68
CA GLY A 107 -1.30 -15.05 7.33
C GLY A 107 -1.95 -13.86 6.63
N GLU A 108 -1.65 -12.64 7.04
CA GLU A 108 -2.22 -11.42 6.46
C GLU A 108 -1.67 -11.16 5.06
N VAL A 109 -0.36 -11.19 4.89
CA VAL A 109 0.31 -10.90 3.61
C VAL A 109 -0.11 -11.87 2.52
N GLY A 110 -0.18 -13.16 2.80
CA GLY A 110 -0.45 -14.17 1.78
C GLY A 110 -1.82 -14.05 1.13
N ALA A 111 -2.79 -13.44 1.80
CA ALA A 111 -4.14 -13.34 1.26
C ALA A 111 -4.53 -11.94 0.81
N ALA A 112 -3.97 -10.89 1.39
CA ALA A 112 -4.37 -9.51 1.09
C ALA A 112 -4.33 -9.17 -0.41
N PRO A 113 -3.26 -9.47 -1.17
CA PRO A 113 -3.19 -9.19 -2.60
C PRO A 113 -4.03 -10.12 -3.47
N LEU A 114 -4.28 -11.35 -3.00
CA LEU A 114 -4.89 -12.41 -3.82
C LEU A 114 -6.41 -12.49 -3.68
N LEU A 115 -6.97 -12.07 -2.53
CA LEU A 115 -8.41 -12.16 -2.28
C LEU A 115 -9.26 -11.36 -3.27
N GLY A 116 -8.79 -10.17 -3.64
CA GLY A 116 -9.49 -9.29 -4.58
C GLY A 116 -9.55 -9.87 -6.01
N PRO A 117 -8.41 -10.20 -6.62
CA PRO A 117 -8.38 -10.89 -7.91
C PRO A 117 -9.12 -12.22 -7.90
N PHE A 118 -8.91 -13.05 -6.87
CA PHE A 118 -9.59 -14.34 -6.73
C PHE A 118 -11.12 -14.19 -6.70
N LEU A 119 -11.66 -13.21 -5.97
CA LEU A 119 -13.09 -12.91 -5.97
C LEU A 119 -13.58 -12.45 -7.36
N ALA A 120 -12.79 -11.63 -8.06
CA ALA A 120 -13.13 -11.20 -9.42
C ALA A 120 -13.21 -12.36 -10.39
N ASP A 121 -12.26 -13.32 -10.32
CA ASP A 121 -12.24 -14.51 -11.16
C ASP A 121 -13.49 -15.39 -10.96
N GLN A 122 -13.94 -15.57 -9.70
CA GLN A 122 -15.17 -16.31 -9.41
C GLN A 122 -16.42 -15.61 -9.98
N LEU A 123 -16.47 -14.26 -9.91
CA LEU A 123 -17.60 -13.49 -10.44
C LEU A 123 -17.63 -13.47 -11.98
N ARG A 124 -16.48 -13.49 -12.64
CA ARG A 124 -16.37 -13.56 -14.12
C ARG A 124 -16.96 -14.86 -14.67
N GLU A 125 -16.73 -15.98 -14.00
CA GLU A 125 -17.24 -17.28 -14.44
C GLU A 125 -18.77 -17.35 -14.41
N HIS A 126 -19.40 -16.72 -13.42
CA HIS A 126 -20.87 -16.65 -13.33
C HIS A 126 -21.51 -15.73 -14.39
N GLY A 127 -20.73 -14.80 -14.99
CA GLY A 127 -21.23 -13.80 -15.95
C GLY A 127 -21.13 -14.19 -17.42
N LYS A 128 -20.61 -15.37 -17.78
CA LYS A 128 -20.37 -15.80 -19.19
C LYS A 128 -21.61 -16.02 -20.06
N GLY A 129 -22.79 -15.62 -19.63
CA GLY A 129 -24.02 -15.66 -20.41
C GLY A 129 -24.22 -14.46 -21.34
N GLY A 130 -23.55 -14.42 -22.48
CA GLY A 130 -24.10 -13.76 -23.69
C GLY A 130 -23.99 -12.23 -23.83
N ARG A 131 -23.04 -11.52 -23.18
CA ARG A 131 -22.83 -10.08 -23.36
C ARG A 131 -21.41 -9.72 -23.83
N THR A 132 -21.27 -8.55 -24.48
CA THR A 132 -19.98 -8.00 -24.95
C THR A 132 -18.95 -7.88 -23.81
N GLU A 133 -17.71 -8.23 -24.08
CA GLU A 133 -16.61 -8.40 -23.11
C GLU A 133 -16.41 -7.17 -22.18
N ASN A 134 -16.51 -5.96 -22.70
CA ASN A 134 -16.32 -4.72 -21.92
C ASN A 134 -17.45 -4.44 -20.91
N SER A 135 -18.73 -4.76 -21.24
CA SER A 135 -19.85 -4.57 -20.32
C SER A 135 -19.82 -5.57 -19.16
N ASN A 136 -19.20 -6.73 -19.36
CA ASN A 136 -19.05 -7.75 -18.32
C ASN A 136 -17.97 -7.37 -17.29
N GLU A 137 -16.88 -6.73 -17.67
CA GLU A 137 -15.82 -6.32 -16.74
C GLU A 137 -16.29 -5.26 -15.76
N ASP A 138 -17.03 -4.24 -16.21
CA ASP A 138 -17.59 -3.20 -15.34
C ASP A 138 -18.58 -3.78 -14.33
N GLN A 139 -19.42 -4.73 -14.76
CA GLN A 139 -20.35 -5.43 -13.87
C GLN A 139 -19.62 -6.29 -12.81
N VAL A 140 -18.60 -7.04 -13.21
CA VAL A 140 -17.78 -7.86 -12.31
C VAL A 140 -17.09 -6.96 -11.27
N MET A 141 -16.54 -5.82 -11.69
CA MET A 141 -15.91 -4.89 -10.77
C MET A 141 -16.92 -4.21 -9.82
N ALA A 142 -18.14 -3.94 -10.29
CA ALA A 142 -19.23 -3.43 -9.46
C ALA A 142 -19.68 -4.47 -8.43
N GLN A 143 -19.91 -5.73 -8.83
CA GLN A 143 -20.28 -6.82 -7.94
C GLN A 143 -19.18 -7.12 -6.91
N LYS A 144 -17.90 -7.15 -7.34
CA LYS A 144 -16.75 -7.29 -6.44
C LYS A 144 -16.77 -6.23 -5.34
N ARG A 145 -17.02 -4.94 -5.70
CA ARG A 145 -17.10 -3.85 -4.72
C ARG A 145 -18.24 -4.05 -3.73
N VAL A 146 -19.42 -4.52 -4.17
CA VAL A 146 -20.58 -4.79 -3.31
C VAL A 146 -20.25 -5.92 -2.32
N TRP A 147 -19.76 -7.08 -2.82
CA TRP A 147 -19.41 -8.21 -1.97
C TRP A 147 -18.29 -7.89 -0.99
N TRP A 148 -17.31 -7.08 -1.41
CA TRP A 148 -16.22 -6.64 -0.54
C TRP A 148 -16.73 -5.76 0.61
N ARG A 149 -17.61 -4.79 0.31
CA ARG A 149 -18.23 -3.93 1.34
C ARG A 149 -19.12 -4.72 2.27
N PHE A 150 -19.93 -5.61 1.74
CA PHE A 150 -20.79 -6.50 2.53
C PHE A 150 -19.95 -7.34 3.51
N ALA A 151 -18.90 -8.01 3.03
CA ALA A 151 -18.02 -8.81 3.86
C ALA A 151 -17.32 -7.95 4.94
N TRP A 152 -16.95 -6.71 4.59
CA TRP A 152 -16.36 -5.77 5.55
C TRP A 152 -17.35 -5.40 6.66
N CYS A 153 -18.60 -5.08 6.32
CA CYS A 153 -19.65 -4.77 7.29
C CYS A 153 -19.96 -5.96 8.21
N CYS A 154 -20.10 -7.17 7.65
CA CYS A 154 -20.32 -8.39 8.44
C CYS A 154 -19.14 -8.69 9.38
N GLY A 155 -17.90 -8.52 8.91
CA GLY A 155 -16.70 -8.69 9.73
C GLY A 155 -16.62 -7.68 10.87
N ALA A 156 -16.97 -6.41 10.60
CA ALA A 156 -17.04 -5.37 11.62
C ALA A 156 -18.13 -5.64 12.67
N ALA A 157 -19.32 -6.08 12.25
CA ALA A 157 -20.41 -6.46 13.16
C ALA A 157 -20.00 -7.65 14.06
N ALA A 158 -19.35 -8.67 13.48
CA ALA A 158 -18.83 -9.80 14.23
C ALA A 158 -17.72 -9.38 15.22
N ALA A 159 -16.84 -8.44 14.84
CA ALA A 159 -15.82 -7.89 15.72
C ALA A 159 -16.44 -7.09 16.89
N PHE A 160 -17.48 -6.31 16.60
CA PHE A 160 -18.21 -5.59 17.65
C PHE A 160 -18.89 -6.56 18.64
N TYR A 161 -19.46 -7.66 18.15
CA TYR A 161 -19.98 -8.72 19.01
C TYR A 161 -18.87 -9.36 19.85
N ALA A 162 -17.73 -9.68 19.24
CA ALA A 162 -16.57 -10.28 19.93
C ALA A 162 -16.06 -9.38 21.06
N ASN A 163 -16.12 -8.06 20.91
CA ASN A 163 -15.70 -7.09 21.93
C ASN A 163 -16.59 -7.10 23.19
N ASN A 164 -17.85 -7.56 23.08
CA ASN A 164 -18.71 -7.74 24.25
C ASN A 164 -18.28 -8.93 25.12
N ILE A 165 -17.37 -9.77 24.63
CA ILE A 165 -16.79 -10.88 25.34
C ILE A 165 -15.68 -10.35 26.25
N LYS A 166 -15.92 -10.34 27.56
CA LYS A 166 -15.05 -9.70 28.57
C LYS A 166 -13.64 -10.29 28.73
N THR A 167 -13.32 -11.43 28.09
CA THR A 167 -12.08 -12.17 28.32
C THR A 167 -11.34 -12.41 27.02
N TRP A 168 -10.07 -12.04 26.94
CA TRP A 168 -9.20 -12.29 25.79
C TRP A 168 -9.20 -13.74 25.32
N LYS A 169 -9.16 -14.68 26.27
CA LYS A 169 -9.28 -16.12 25.97
C LYS A 169 -10.51 -16.44 25.11
N LYS A 170 -11.68 -15.94 25.47
CA LYS A 170 -12.92 -16.18 24.72
C LYS A 170 -12.91 -15.47 23.36
N THR A 171 -12.33 -14.27 23.26
CA THR A 171 -12.19 -13.53 22.01
C THR A 171 -11.29 -14.29 21.03
N PHE A 172 -10.14 -14.79 21.48
CA PHE A 172 -9.27 -15.64 20.66
C PHE A 172 -9.95 -16.96 20.24
N MET A 173 -10.68 -17.61 21.14
CA MET A 173 -11.44 -18.81 20.80
C MET A 173 -12.51 -18.54 19.74
N PHE A 174 -13.28 -17.47 19.91
CA PHE A 174 -14.31 -17.09 18.95
C PHE A 174 -13.73 -16.81 17.54
N THR A 175 -12.68 -16.02 17.47
CA THR A 175 -12.00 -15.71 16.20
C THR A 175 -11.34 -16.94 15.57
N LEU A 176 -10.78 -17.85 16.39
CA LEU A 176 -10.20 -19.11 15.95
C LEU A 176 -11.26 -20.02 15.31
N LEU A 177 -12.44 -20.15 15.94
CA LEU A 177 -13.56 -20.94 15.41
C LEU A 177 -14.08 -20.36 14.08
N PHE A 178 -14.22 -19.03 14.00
CA PHE A 178 -14.63 -18.36 12.76
C PHE A 178 -13.63 -18.56 11.62
N MET A 179 -12.33 -18.48 11.93
CA MET A 179 -11.28 -18.68 10.92
C MET A 179 -11.20 -20.15 10.51
N GLY A 180 -11.33 -21.09 11.47
CA GLY A 180 -11.40 -22.54 11.20
C GLY A 180 -12.58 -22.89 10.31
N GLY A 181 -13.78 -22.39 10.61
CA GLY A 181 -14.96 -22.57 9.77
C GLY A 181 -14.76 -22.01 8.35
N SER A 182 -14.09 -20.85 8.22
CA SER A 182 -13.79 -20.29 6.91
C SER A 182 -12.78 -21.11 6.11
N LEU A 183 -11.83 -21.78 6.77
CA LEU A 183 -10.91 -22.72 6.12
C LEU A 183 -11.67 -23.94 5.60
N ILE A 184 -12.54 -24.53 6.42
CA ILE A 184 -13.38 -25.68 6.00
C ILE A 184 -14.21 -25.31 4.77
N LEU A 185 -14.88 -24.15 4.77
CA LEU A 185 -15.66 -23.67 3.62
C LEU A 185 -14.77 -23.44 2.38
N LEU A 186 -13.55 -22.93 2.58
CA LEU A 186 -12.59 -22.75 1.49
C LEU A 186 -12.16 -24.10 0.89
N LEU A 187 -11.91 -25.11 1.71
CA LEU A 187 -11.51 -26.44 1.27
C LEU A 187 -12.66 -27.18 0.55
N LEU A 188 -13.88 -27.08 1.07
CA LEU A 188 -15.08 -27.65 0.43
C LEU A 188 -15.37 -27.00 -0.93
N GLY A 189 -14.99 -25.73 -1.11
CA GLY A 189 -15.15 -25.01 -2.37
C GLY A 189 -14.10 -25.32 -3.44
N ILE A 190 -13.04 -26.07 -3.13
CA ILE A 190 -11.92 -26.34 -4.08
C ILE A 190 -12.41 -26.83 -5.46
N PRO A 191 -13.34 -27.81 -5.57
CA PRO A 191 -13.80 -28.30 -6.87
C PRO A 191 -14.54 -27.26 -7.72
N PHE A 192 -15.04 -26.19 -7.09
CA PHE A 192 -15.83 -25.16 -7.77
C PHE A 192 -15.01 -23.90 -8.11
N TYR A 193 -13.78 -23.77 -7.61
CA TYR A 193 -13.00 -22.55 -7.84
C TYR A 193 -12.25 -22.57 -9.16
N HIS A 194 -12.40 -21.47 -9.89
CA HIS A 194 -11.64 -21.16 -11.09
C HIS A 194 -10.55 -20.14 -10.77
N SER A 195 -9.36 -20.36 -11.26
CA SER A 195 -8.27 -19.41 -11.10
C SER A 195 -7.54 -19.19 -12.42
N ARG A 196 -7.41 -17.93 -12.81
CA ARG A 196 -6.64 -17.53 -13.99
C ARG A 196 -5.15 -17.56 -13.65
N GLN A 197 -4.35 -18.10 -14.56
CA GLN A 197 -2.88 -17.99 -14.42
C GLN A 197 -2.47 -16.57 -14.83
N ILE A 198 -1.81 -15.87 -13.93
CA ILE A 198 -1.22 -14.56 -14.23
C ILE A 198 0.10 -14.82 -14.96
N PRO A 199 0.35 -14.20 -16.13
CA PRO A 199 1.61 -14.38 -16.84
C PRO A 199 2.79 -13.94 -15.94
N PRO A 200 3.91 -14.70 -15.95
CA PRO A 200 5.07 -14.37 -15.14
C PRO A 200 5.68 -13.03 -15.55
N ILE A 201 6.03 -12.22 -14.56
CA ILE A 201 6.75 -10.95 -14.74
C ILE A 201 8.25 -11.22 -14.58
N ASP A 202 9.08 -10.59 -15.41
CA ASP A 202 10.54 -10.66 -15.25
C ASP A 202 10.98 -9.92 -13.97
N ARG A 203 11.28 -10.71 -12.94
CA ARG A 203 11.61 -10.26 -11.58
C ARG A 203 12.90 -9.49 -11.47
N PHE A 204 13.84 -9.84 -12.35
CA PHE A 204 15.19 -9.28 -12.32
C PHE A 204 15.35 -8.14 -13.32
N ALA A 205 14.29 -7.76 -14.03
CA ALA A 205 14.38 -6.72 -15.06
C ALA A 205 15.05 -5.46 -14.52
N ILE A 206 14.64 -4.96 -13.35
CA ILE A 206 15.20 -3.73 -12.75
C ILE A 206 16.67 -3.93 -12.39
N ILE A 207 17.02 -5.03 -11.72
CA ILE A 207 18.40 -5.33 -11.32
C ILE A 207 19.25 -5.54 -12.56
N ARG A 208 18.71 -6.24 -13.58
CA ARG A 208 19.37 -6.46 -14.86
C ARG A 208 19.63 -5.14 -15.58
N VAL A 209 18.63 -4.25 -15.65
CA VAL A 209 18.76 -2.92 -16.27
C VAL A 209 19.85 -2.10 -15.57
N ILE A 210 19.84 -2.03 -14.24
CA ILE A 210 20.88 -1.29 -13.47
C ILE A 210 22.26 -1.91 -13.69
N LYS A 211 22.41 -3.24 -13.60
CA LYS A 211 23.68 -3.94 -13.79
C LYS A 211 24.22 -3.74 -15.21
N THR A 212 23.34 -3.85 -16.21
CA THR A 212 23.71 -3.66 -17.63
C THR A 212 24.08 -2.21 -17.91
N SER A 213 23.33 -1.23 -17.37
CA SER A 213 23.68 0.20 -17.50
C SER A 213 25.04 0.53 -16.92
N LEU A 214 25.38 -0.06 -15.76
CA LEU A 214 26.68 0.12 -15.12
C LEU A 214 27.80 -0.51 -15.94
N LYS A 215 27.58 -1.70 -16.54
CA LYS A 215 28.56 -2.34 -17.45
C LYS A 215 28.78 -1.49 -18.70
N LYS A 216 27.72 -0.93 -19.27
CA LYS A 216 27.75 -0.10 -20.50
C LYS A 216 28.06 1.39 -20.23
N LYS A 217 28.53 1.74 -19.02
CA LYS A 217 28.84 3.14 -18.65
C LYS A 217 29.82 3.82 -19.62
N HIS A 218 30.72 3.07 -20.23
CA HIS A 218 31.77 3.54 -21.16
C HIS A 218 31.22 3.91 -22.54
N LEU A 219 30.06 3.39 -22.96
CA LEU A 219 29.49 3.65 -24.27
C LEU A 219 29.02 5.11 -24.38
N ASN A 220 29.21 5.70 -25.56
CA ASN A 220 28.65 7.01 -25.89
C ASN A 220 27.16 6.90 -26.13
N TYR A 221 26.45 7.98 -25.86
CA TYR A 221 24.99 8.02 -26.07
C TYR A 221 24.69 8.14 -27.58
N PRO A 222 23.95 7.20 -28.19
CA PRO A 222 23.68 7.24 -29.61
C PRO A 222 22.81 8.42 -30.00
N LEU A 223 23.05 8.95 -31.20
CA LEU A 223 22.28 10.07 -31.78
C LEU A 223 21.02 9.59 -32.50
N SER A 224 20.99 8.32 -32.97
CA SER A 224 19.82 7.75 -33.64
C SER A 224 19.04 6.79 -32.74
N PRO A 225 17.69 6.86 -32.79
CA PRO A 225 16.82 5.99 -31.98
C PRO A 225 16.91 4.51 -32.35
N GLU A 226 17.33 4.18 -33.56
CA GLU A 226 17.43 2.81 -34.11
C GLU A 226 18.49 1.93 -33.40
N LEU A 227 19.42 2.57 -32.70
CA LEU A 227 20.46 1.88 -31.94
C LEU A 227 20.00 1.40 -30.56
N PHE A 228 18.73 1.62 -30.22
CA PHE A 228 18.13 1.11 -29.01
C PHE A 228 17.26 -0.12 -29.30
N PHE A 229 17.38 -1.13 -28.45
CA PHE A 229 16.66 -2.40 -28.61
C PHE A 229 15.18 -2.25 -28.23
N SER A 230 14.29 -2.32 -29.24
CA SER A 230 12.83 -2.28 -29.07
C SER A 230 12.24 -3.56 -29.68
N ASN A 231 11.35 -4.24 -28.93
CA ASN A 231 10.60 -5.40 -29.43
C ASN A 231 9.24 -5.00 -30.05
N ASP A 232 8.84 -3.72 -29.93
CA ASP A 232 7.58 -3.21 -30.46
C ASP A 232 7.84 -2.37 -31.74
N GLU A 233 7.38 -2.88 -32.87
CA GLU A 233 7.51 -2.22 -34.19
C GLU A 233 6.81 -0.85 -34.32
N GLY A 234 6.04 -0.43 -33.32
CA GLY A 234 5.27 0.83 -33.33
C GLY A 234 5.70 1.92 -32.32
N ASN A 235 6.57 1.62 -31.39
CA ASN A 235 7.01 2.57 -30.36
C ASN A 235 8.44 3.05 -30.59
N VAL A 236 8.58 4.06 -31.45
CA VAL A 236 9.82 4.87 -31.50
C VAL A 236 9.97 5.53 -30.13
N LEU A 237 10.96 5.13 -29.39
CA LEU A 237 11.23 5.71 -28.09
C LEU A 237 11.80 7.10 -28.29
N HIS A 238 10.97 8.09 -28.08
CA HIS A 238 11.48 9.37 -27.63
C HIS A 238 12.04 9.16 -26.22
N LEU A 239 13.30 8.75 -26.13
CA LEU A 239 14.06 8.76 -24.90
C LEU A 239 14.04 10.21 -24.43
N SER A 240 13.14 10.51 -23.51
CA SER A 240 12.94 11.87 -23.03
C SER A 240 14.27 12.40 -22.50
N PRO A 241 14.90 13.43 -23.12
CA PRO A 241 16.17 13.99 -22.68
C PRO A 241 16.12 14.67 -21.32
N ARG A 242 14.95 14.67 -20.66
CA ARG A 242 14.61 15.56 -19.56
C ARG A 242 15.17 15.18 -18.20
N ILE A 243 15.37 13.91 -17.89
CA ILE A 243 15.97 13.53 -16.61
C ILE A 243 17.45 13.24 -16.87
N LYS A 244 18.27 14.28 -16.95
CA LYS A 244 19.74 14.14 -17.10
C LYS A 244 20.35 13.19 -16.07
N LEU A 245 19.79 13.18 -14.84
CA LEU A 245 20.26 12.32 -13.73
C LEU A 245 20.09 10.82 -14.01
N LEU A 246 19.05 10.39 -14.71
CA LEU A 246 18.76 8.98 -15.01
C LEU A 246 19.13 8.58 -16.44
N ARG A 247 19.79 9.46 -17.22
CA ARG A 247 20.18 9.19 -18.60
C ARG A 247 21.20 8.03 -18.73
N TRP A 248 21.95 7.77 -17.70
CA TRP A 248 22.90 6.65 -17.68
C TRP A 248 22.19 5.27 -17.75
N ILE A 249 20.94 5.17 -17.34
CA ILE A 249 20.15 3.93 -17.36
C ILE A 249 19.78 3.54 -18.80
N ASP A 250 19.65 4.51 -19.71
CA ASP A 250 19.32 4.27 -21.12
C ASP A 250 20.37 3.42 -21.82
N LYS A 251 21.59 3.47 -21.33
CA LYS A 251 22.71 2.67 -21.86
C LYS A 251 22.45 1.16 -21.80
N ALA A 252 21.51 0.68 -20.95
CA ALA A 252 21.13 -0.71 -20.90
C ALA A 252 20.44 -1.20 -22.19
N ALA A 253 19.80 -0.30 -22.94
CA ALA A 253 19.11 -0.61 -24.18
C ALA A 253 19.97 -0.39 -25.45
N ILE A 254 21.21 0.08 -25.32
CA ILE A 254 22.10 0.30 -26.46
C ILE A 254 22.57 -1.05 -27.00
N ILE A 255 22.40 -1.26 -28.32
CA ILE A 255 22.92 -2.42 -29.04
C ILE A 255 24.43 -2.23 -29.27
N GLU A 256 25.21 -3.19 -28.82
CA GLU A 256 26.67 -3.19 -29.10
C GLU A 256 26.93 -3.81 -30.47
N THR A 257 27.84 -3.22 -31.21
CA THR A 257 28.21 -3.68 -32.56
C THR A 257 29.01 -5.00 -32.57
N SER A 258 29.39 -5.51 -31.41
CA SER A 258 30.25 -6.70 -31.25
C SER A 258 29.51 -8.04 -31.41
N SER A 259 28.18 -8.07 -31.27
CA SER A 259 27.35 -9.30 -31.31
C SER A 259 25.90 -8.99 -31.74
N THR A 260 25.16 -10.00 -32.14
CA THR A 260 23.78 -9.83 -32.55
C THR A 260 22.87 -9.44 -31.34
N SER A 261 21.77 -8.72 -31.59
CA SER A 261 20.83 -8.30 -30.55
C SER A 261 20.28 -9.49 -29.75
N ASN A 262 20.01 -10.61 -30.40
CA ASN A 262 19.50 -11.82 -29.76
C ASN A 262 20.54 -12.47 -28.83
N GLU A 263 21.79 -12.54 -29.23
CA GLU A 263 22.89 -13.06 -28.39
C GLU A 263 23.12 -12.18 -27.14
N GLN A 264 23.00 -10.86 -27.31
CA GLN A 264 23.13 -9.91 -26.18
C GLN A 264 21.95 -10.02 -25.22
N GLU A 265 20.73 -10.29 -25.72
CA GLU A 265 19.53 -10.51 -24.90
C GLU A 265 19.66 -11.81 -24.10
N GLU A 266 20.01 -12.93 -24.75
CA GLU A 266 20.23 -14.23 -24.09
C GLU A 266 21.35 -14.17 -23.04
N ALA A 267 22.42 -13.43 -23.31
CA ALA A 267 23.51 -13.19 -22.36
C ALA A 267 23.10 -12.24 -21.20
N GLY A 268 21.90 -11.65 -21.24
CA GLY A 268 21.42 -10.69 -20.24
C GLY A 268 22.19 -9.37 -20.23
N THR A 269 22.87 -9.02 -21.32
CA THR A 269 23.63 -7.78 -21.50
C THR A 269 22.88 -6.71 -22.30
N LEU A 270 21.67 -7.03 -22.77
CA LEU A 270 20.78 -6.10 -23.46
C LEU A 270 19.40 -6.12 -22.79
N CYS A 271 18.83 -4.95 -22.59
CA CYS A 271 17.50 -4.79 -22.03
C CYS A 271 16.60 -4.07 -23.02
N THR A 272 15.31 -4.43 -23.02
CA THR A 272 14.34 -3.73 -23.88
C THR A 272 14.12 -2.31 -23.35
N VAL A 273 13.76 -1.46 -24.23
CA VAL A 273 13.41 -0.09 -23.95
C VAL A 273 12.24 0.01 -22.96
N ALA A 274 11.24 -0.87 -23.05
CA ALA A 274 10.14 -0.95 -22.10
C ALA A 274 10.64 -1.22 -20.66
N GLN A 275 11.57 -2.16 -20.49
CA GLN A 275 12.19 -2.47 -19.19
C GLN A 275 12.99 -1.27 -18.62
N VAL A 276 13.70 -0.55 -19.49
CA VAL A 276 14.43 0.67 -19.11
C VAL A 276 13.46 1.77 -18.66
N ARG A 277 12.36 1.98 -19.37
CA ARG A 277 11.31 2.95 -19.02
C ARG A 277 10.67 2.61 -17.67
N GLU A 278 10.27 1.35 -17.45
CA GLU A 278 9.70 0.88 -16.19
C GLU A 278 10.69 1.11 -15.02
N SER A 279 11.97 0.76 -15.22
CA SER A 279 13.02 0.97 -14.21
C SER A 279 13.24 2.44 -13.87
N LYS A 280 13.24 3.32 -14.87
CA LYS A 280 13.34 4.78 -14.66
C LYS A 280 12.14 5.32 -13.88
N SER A 281 10.92 4.87 -14.22
CA SER A 281 9.70 5.28 -13.54
C SER A 281 9.73 4.89 -12.06
N LEU A 282 10.22 3.69 -11.71
CA LEU A 282 10.41 3.28 -10.33
C LEU A 282 11.41 4.16 -9.58
N LEU A 283 12.58 4.42 -10.17
CA LEU A 283 13.59 5.27 -9.56
C LEU A 283 13.12 6.72 -9.40
N LYS A 284 12.33 7.21 -10.34
CA LYS A 284 11.70 8.54 -10.23
C LYS A 284 10.76 8.64 -9.02
N LEU A 285 10.09 7.55 -8.62
CA LEU A 285 9.14 7.55 -7.49
C LEU A 285 9.81 7.41 -6.11
N LEU A 286 11.08 6.99 -6.04
CA LEU A 286 11.78 6.81 -4.77
C LEU A 286 11.75 8.04 -3.84
N PRO A 287 11.97 9.28 -4.32
CA PRO A 287 11.87 10.46 -3.45
C PRO A 287 10.47 10.67 -2.88
N LEU A 288 9.42 10.40 -3.66
CA LEU A 288 8.04 10.49 -3.18
C LEU A 288 7.78 9.43 -2.09
N TRP A 289 8.18 8.18 -2.33
CA TRP A 289 8.03 7.11 -1.35
C TRP A 289 8.85 7.35 -0.07
N SER A 290 10.01 8.02 -0.16
CA SER A 290 10.80 8.34 1.03
C SER A 290 10.06 9.26 2.01
N SER A 291 9.18 10.14 1.53
CA SER A 291 8.33 10.98 2.39
C SER A 291 7.31 10.16 3.19
N PHE A 292 6.98 8.94 2.72
CA PHE A 292 6.08 8.01 3.41
C PHE A 292 6.72 7.29 4.60
N ILE A 293 8.03 7.41 4.80
CA ILE A 293 8.69 6.91 6.02
C ILE A 293 8.13 7.64 7.25
N VAL A 294 8.04 8.97 7.21
CA VAL A 294 7.48 9.73 8.34
C VAL A 294 5.97 9.54 8.46
N PHE A 295 5.26 9.41 7.32
CA PHE A 295 3.85 9.02 7.32
C PHE A 295 3.66 7.68 8.05
N GLY A 296 4.47 6.67 7.74
CA GLY A 296 4.45 5.35 8.37
C GLY A 296 4.78 5.39 9.87
N LEU A 297 5.72 6.26 10.26
CA LEU A 297 6.02 6.53 11.67
C LEU A 297 4.76 7.01 12.42
N VAL A 298 4.05 8.01 11.89
CA VAL A 298 2.82 8.55 12.50
C VAL A 298 1.70 7.53 12.47
N LEU A 299 1.56 6.78 11.38
CA LEU A 299 0.55 5.73 11.23
C LEU A 299 0.75 4.62 12.26
N SER A 300 1.98 4.14 12.43
CA SER A 300 2.33 3.10 13.41
C SER A 300 2.10 3.61 14.84
N ALA A 301 2.51 4.84 15.16
CA ALA A 301 2.25 5.47 16.44
C ALA A 301 0.75 5.59 16.74
N GLY A 302 -0.05 6.03 15.76
CA GLY A 302 -1.50 6.15 15.90
C GLY A 302 -2.20 4.79 16.04
N ASN A 303 -1.80 3.79 15.26
CA ASN A 303 -2.36 2.43 15.37
C ASN A 303 -2.01 1.75 16.70
N THR A 304 -0.90 2.12 17.31
CA THR A 304 -0.41 1.58 18.59
C THR A 304 -1.00 2.34 19.77
N PHE A 305 -0.75 3.63 19.89
CA PHE A 305 -1.06 4.37 21.12
C PHE A 305 -2.51 4.84 21.23
N PHE A 306 -3.23 5.14 20.12
CA PHE A 306 -4.63 5.55 20.22
C PHE A 306 -5.53 4.45 20.79
N PRO A 307 -5.39 3.17 20.39
CA PRO A 307 -6.10 2.09 21.08
C PRO A 307 -5.68 1.93 22.55
N GLY A 308 -4.38 2.09 22.85
CA GLY A 308 -3.88 2.05 24.24
C GLY A 308 -4.51 3.12 25.12
N GLN A 309 -4.60 4.38 24.63
CA GLN A 309 -5.29 5.47 25.34
C GLN A 309 -6.76 5.14 25.59
N GLY A 310 -7.44 4.55 24.59
CA GLY A 310 -8.86 4.19 24.71
C GLY A 310 -9.14 3.09 25.74
N ALA A 311 -8.19 2.20 25.96
CA ALA A 311 -8.33 1.12 26.94
C ALA A 311 -8.37 1.64 28.39
N ASN A 312 -7.72 2.80 28.66
CA ASN A 312 -7.66 3.42 29.99
C ASN A 312 -8.73 4.51 30.20
N MET A 313 -9.69 4.66 29.29
CA MET A 313 -10.75 5.66 29.35
C MET A 313 -12.11 5.00 29.66
N ILE A 314 -13.10 5.84 30.05
CA ILE A 314 -14.48 5.38 30.24
C ILE A 314 -15.01 4.87 28.88
N SER A 315 -15.69 3.71 28.94
CA SER A 315 -16.37 3.12 27.77
C SER A 315 -15.42 2.49 26.73
N GLU A 316 -14.35 1.81 27.20
CA GLU A 316 -13.41 1.04 26.37
C GLU A 316 -14.07 0.14 25.32
N ARG A 317 -15.31 -0.30 25.57
CA ARG A 317 -16.12 -1.15 24.65
C ARG A 317 -16.31 -0.53 23.27
N TYR A 318 -16.25 0.79 23.16
CA TYR A 318 -16.41 1.49 21.88
C TYR A 318 -15.11 1.62 21.08
N LEU A 319 -14.00 1.04 21.54
CA LEU A 319 -12.72 1.12 20.83
C LEU A 319 -12.79 0.50 19.42
N ILE A 320 -13.47 -0.65 19.28
CA ILE A 320 -13.71 -1.26 17.96
C ILE A 320 -14.60 -0.37 17.09
N PHE A 321 -15.56 0.34 17.69
CA PHE A 321 -16.36 1.33 16.97
C PHE A 321 -15.47 2.46 16.40
N LEU A 322 -14.57 3.02 17.18
CA LEU A 322 -13.63 4.07 16.70
C LEU A 322 -12.71 3.56 15.58
N ARG A 323 -12.23 2.33 15.68
CA ARG A 323 -11.42 1.72 14.61
C ARG A 323 -12.24 1.46 13.34
N THR A 324 -13.47 0.98 13.50
CA THR A 324 -14.40 0.79 12.39
C THR A 324 -14.71 2.13 11.73
N PHE A 325 -14.95 3.17 12.52
CA PHE A 325 -15.18 4.54 12.07
C PHE A 325 -13.99 5.10 11.30
N LYS A 326 -12.74 4.92 11.79
CA LYS A 326 -11.51 5.22 11.04
C LYS A 326 -11.51 4.54 9.66
N GLY A 327 -11.85 3.24 9.61
CA GLY A 327 -11.90 2.47 8.36
C GLY A 327 -12.96 2.97 7.39
N ILE A 328 -14.14 3.39 7.88
CA ILE A 328 -15.21 3.99 7.08
C ILE A 328 -14.73 5.33 6.50
N ILE A 329 -14.16 6.20 7.32
CA ILE A 329 -13.64 7.51 6.86
C ILE A 329 -12.58 7.31 5.80
N ARG A 330 -11.61 6.42 6.03
CA ARG A 330 -10.56 6.08 5.06
C ARG A 330 -11.16 5.66 3.70
N ALA A 331 -12.11 4.72 3.72
CA ALA A 331 -12.72 4.21 2.50
C ALA A 331 -13.57 5.28 1.79
N THR A 332 -14.35 6.07 2.55
CA THR A 332 -15.22 7.11 2.02
C THR A 332 -14.41 8.23 1.39
N ILE A 333 -13.40 8.75 2.08
CA ILE A 333 -12.58 9.85 1.56
C ILE A 333 -11.73 9.42 0.36
N SER A 334 -11.22 8.19 0.36
CA SER A 334 -10.51 7.63 -0.79
C SER A 334 -11.43 7.54 -2.01
N TYR A 335 -12.66 7.04 -1.83
CA TYR A 335 -13.65 6.94 -2.90
C TYR A 335 -14.10 8.31 -3.42
N LEU A 336 -14.45 9.23 -2.53
CA LEU A 336 -14.90 10.58 -2.89
C LEU A 336 -13.81 11.34 -3.63
N SER A 337 -12.57 11.34 -3.13
CA SER A 337 -11.46 12.04 -3.77
C SER A 337 -11.12 11.46 -5.14
N LYS A 338 -11.19 10.12 -5.30
CA LYS A 338 -11.02 9.45 -6.60
C LYS A 338 -12.11 9.88 -7.59
N ASN A 339 -13.37 9.88 -7.18
CA ASN A 339 -14.49 10.29 -8.01
C ASN A 339 -14.42 11.77 -8.40
N LEU A 340 -14.06 12.66 -7.46
CA LEU A 340 -13.86 14.08 -7.73
C LEU A 340 -12.78 14.28 -8.80
N ILE A 341 -11.63 13.62 -8.66
CA ILE A 341 -10.55 13.70 -9.64
C ILE A 341 -10.99 13.10 -10.98
N SER A 342 -11.70 11.96 -10.96
CA SER A 342 -12.14 11.31 -12.20
C SER A 342 -13.14 12.14 -13.00
N ASN A 343 -14.10 12.77 -12.32
CA ASN A 343 -15.23 13.45 -12.97
C ASN A 343 -14.98 14.92 -13.27
N PHE A 344 -14.24 15.62 -12.42
CA PHE A 344 -14.08 17.09 -12.52
C PHE A 344 -12.71 17.53 -13.01
N VAL A 345 -11.70 16.64 -13.01
CA VAL A 345 -10.35 17.00 -13.45
C VAL A 345 -10.09 16.47 -14.87
N PRO A 346 -9.63 17.34 -15.82
CA PRO A 346 -9.24 16.91 -17.15
C PRO A 346 -8.20 15.80 -17.13
N LYS A 347 -8.22 14.92 -18.14
CA LYS A 347 -7.29 13.76 -18.21
C LYS A 347 -5.82 14.16 -18.07
N THR A 348 -5.43 15.29 -18.67
CA THR A 348 -4.08 15.87 -18.63
C THR A 348 -3.64 16.30 -17.22
N LYS A 349 -4.56 16.68 -16.34
CA LYS A 349 -4.25 17.16 -14.98
C LYS A 349 -4.50 16.12 -13.88
N LYS A 350 -4.95 14.90 -14.22
CA LYS A 350 -5.27 13.87 -13.22
C LYS A 350 -4.08 13.50 -12.34
N ARG A 351 -2.89 13.37 -12.92
CA ARG A 351 -1.65 13.06 -12.17
C ARG A 351 -1.31 14.16 -11.16
N GLN A 352 -1.40 15.42 -11.59
CA GLN A 352 -1.17 16.58 -10.72
C GLN A 352 -2.17 16.63 -9.56
N ALA A 353 -3.44 16.33 -9.83
CA ALA A 353 -4.47 16.25 -8.78
C ALA A 353 -4.21 15.12 -7.77
N GLN A 354 -3.65 14.00 -8.21
CA GLN A 354 -3.25 12.90 -7.30
C GLN A 354 -2.06 13.30 -6.40
N VAL A 355 -1.07 14.02 -6.95
CA VAL A 355 0.04 14.57 -6.16
C VAL A 355 -0.49 15.57 -5.13
N LEU A 356 -1.39 16.47 -5.53
CA LEU A 356 -2.02 17.43 -4.62
C LEU A 356 -2.84 16.74 -3.53
N ARG A 357 -3.61 15.71 -3.88
CA ARG A 357 -4.34 14.86 -2.92
C ARG A 357 -3.39 14.25 -1.89
N THR A 358 -2.25 13.70 -2.34
CA THR A 358 -1.22 13.13 -1.47
C THR A 358 -0.65 14.19 -0.52
N PHE A 359 -0.34 15.36 -1.03
CA PHE A 359 0.15 16.48 -0.21
C PHE A 359 -0.86 16.91 0.87
N ILE A 360 -2.15 17.06 0.52
CA ILE A 360 -3.20 17.36 1.50
C ILE A 360 -3.24 16.29 2.60
N GLY A 361 -3.12 15.01 2.22
CA GLY A 361 -3.04 13.90 3.18
C GLY A 361 -1.83 13.99 4.11
N MET A 362 -0.66 14.45 3.62
CA MET A 362 0.52 14.71 4.45
C MET A 362 0.31 15.87 5.44
N VAL A 363 -0.41 16.91 5.04
CA VAL A 363 -0.82 17.99 5.97
C VAL A 363 -1.73 17.42 7.06
N MET A 364 -2.71 16.55 6.70
CA MET A 364 -3.58 15.89 7.69
C MET A 364 -2.79 15.01 8.67
N THR A 365 -1.63 14.46 8.27
CA THR A 365 -0.74 13.72 9.16
C THR A 365 -0.22 14.61 10.30
N THR A 366 0.22 15.83 9.99
CA THR A 366 0.66 16.78 11.00
C THR A 366 -0.49 17.24 11.90
N VAL A 367 -1.65 17.53 11.33
CA VAL A 367 -2.85 17.89 12.10
C VAL A 367 -3.24 16.77 13.06
N CYS A 368 -3.14 15.50 12.63
CA CYS A 368 -3.38 14.34 13.49
C CYS A 368 -2.44 14.31 14.71
N CYS A 369 -1.14 14.57 14.51
CA CYS A 369 -0.16 14.64 15.60
C CYS A 369 -0.46 15.79 16.57
N VAL A 370 -0.84 16.98 16.07
CA VAL A 370 -1.22 18.13 16.92
C VAL A 370 -2.44 17.79 17.78
N VAL A 371 -3.49 17.20 17.17
CA VAL A 371 -4.70 16.82 17.90
C VAL A 371 -4.38 15.73 18.93
N ALA A 372 -3.58 14.72 18.57
CA ALA A 372 -3.15 13.68 19.51
C ALA A 372 -2.40 14.27 20.71
N TRP A 373 -1.50 15.21 20.46
CA TRP A 373 -0.80 15.93 21.52
C TRP A 373 -1.77 16.69 22.44
N GLN A 374 -2.70 17.46 21.88
CA GLN A 374 -3.67 18.26 22.67
C GLN A 374 -4.59 17.36 23.51
N VAL A 375 -5.07 16.26 22.94
CA VAL A 375 -5.93 15.31 23.64
C VAL A 375 -5.16 14.65 24.80
N GLU A 376 -3.90 14.30 24.59
CA GLU A 376 -3.07 13.67 25.63
C GLU A 376 -2.76 14.65 26.77
N VAL A 377 -2.44 15.91 26.47
CA VAL A 377 -2.25 16.94 27.50
C VAL A 377 -3.50 17.05 28.39
N ARG A 378 -4.69 17.12 27.75
CA ARG A 378 -5.97 17.17 28.51
C ARG A 378 -6.23 15.88 29.29
N ARG A 379 -5.87 14.70 28.75
CA ARG A 379 -6.00 13.44 29.46
C ARG A 379 -5.17 13.43 30.74
N LEU A 380 -3.90 13.85 30.66
CA LEU A 380 -3.00 13.93 31.82
C LEU A 380 -3.46 14.97 32.84
N GLU A 381 -4.05 16.10 32.41
CA GLU A 381 -4.62 17.09 33.31
C GLU A 381 -5.81 16.53 34.09
N LYS A 382 -6.75 15.86 33.42
CA LYS A 382 -7.91 15.23 34.08
C LYS A 382 -7.50 14.11 35.03
N LEU A 383 -6.50 13.31 34.62
CA LEU A 383 -5.95 12.25 35.47
C LEU A 383 -5.41 12.82 36.82
N LYS A 384 -4.70 13.97 36.76
CA LYS A 384 -4.22 14.67 37.99
C LYS A 384 -5.37 15.16 38.86
N GLN A 385 -6.50 15.49 38.28
CA GLN A 385 -7.74 15.91 38.98
C GLN A 385 -8.56 14.72 39.48
N LEU A 386 -8.12 13.46 39.23
CA LEU A 386 -8.86 12.22 39.50
C LEU A 386 -10.20 12.16 38.75
N GLU A 387 -10.33 12.90 37.65
CA GLU A 387 -11.48 12.88 36.78
C GLU A 387 -11.29 11.90 35.62
N ASN A 388 -12.33 11.11 35.35
CA ASN A 388 -12.34 10.20 34.22
C ASN A 388 -12.66 10.91 32.92
N MET A 389 -11.90 10.65 31.87
CA MET A 389 -12.11 11.20 30.53
C MET A 389 -12.88 10.20 29.64
N SER A 390 -13.86 10.71 28.89
CA SER A 390 -14.62 9.89 27.94
C SER A 390 -13.76 9.52 26.72
N MET A 391 -13.86 8.30 26.26
CA MET A 391 -13.18 7.80 25.06
C MET A 391 -13.58 8.56 23.77
N PHE A 392 -14.73 9.25 23.75
CA PHE A 392 -15.15 10.06 22.60
C PHE A 392 -14.19 11.23 22.27
N TRP A 393 -13.35 11.63 23.22
CA TRP A 393 -12.25 12.58 22.95
C TRP A 393 -11.21 12.05 21.94
N LEU A 394 -11.18 10.74 21.71
CA LEU A 394 -10.32 10.13 20.69
C LEU A 394 -10.93 10.17 19.28
N VAL A 395 -12.22 10.49 19.13
CA VAL A 395 -12.89 10.55 17.81
C VAL A 395 -12.13 11.41 16.81
N PRO A 396 -11.69 12.64 17.13
CA PRO A 396 -10.92 13.46 16.20
C PRO A 396 -9.62 12.79 15.73
N GLN A 397 -8.88 12.11 16.64
CA GLN A 397 -7.64 11.41 16.31
C GLN A 397 -7.89 10.27 15.32
N PHE A 398 -8.88 9.41 15.57
CA PHE A 398 -9.24 8.31 14.65
C PHE A 398 -9.80 8.81 13.32
N CYS A 399 -10.54 9.93 13.33
CA CYS A 399 -11.02 10.60 12.13
C CYS A 399 -9.85 11.07 11.26
N LEU A 400 -8.91 11.82 11.84
CA LEU A 400 -7.74 12.35 11.14
C LEU A 400 -6.81 11.23 10.65
N LEU A 401 -6.65 10.15 11.44
CA LEU A 401 -5.90 8.98 11.03
C LEU A 401 -6.53 8.30 9.79
N GLY A 402 -7.86 8.24 9.72
CA GLY A 402 -8.59 7.75 8.54
C GLY A 402 -8.47 8.69 7.33
N LEU A 403 -8.54 10.01 7.56
CA LEU A 403 -8.38 11.03 6.51
C LEU A 403 -6.99 11.00 5.88
N MET A 404 -5.93 10.96 6.70
CA MET A 404 -4.55 10.92 6.21
C MET A 404 -4.29 9.64 5.40
N GLU A 405 -4.77 8.48 5.85
CA GLU A 405 -4.65 7.24 5.07
C GLU A 405 -5.44 7.32 3.75
N GLY A 406 -6.67 7.83 3.77
CA GLY A 406 -7.53 7.93 2.61
C GLY A 406 -7.02 8.90 1.54
N LEU A 407 -6.35 9.97 1.94
CA LEU A 407 -5.79 10.99 1.04
C LEU A 407 -4.36 10.66 0.64
N ALA A 408 -3.43 10.55 1.61
CA ALA A 408 -2.01 10.38 1.30
C ALA A 408 -1.72 9.01 0.73
N TRP A 409 -2.07 7.94 1.43
CA TRP A 409 -1.73 6.58 1.03
C TRP A 409 -2.34 6.20 -0.32
N TYR A 410 -3.67 6.30 -0.44
CA TYR A 410 -4.35 5.96 -1.70
C TYR A 410 -4.06 6.97 -2.82
N GLY A 411 -3.75 8.22 -2.50
CA GLY A 411 -3.29 9.22 -3.49
C GLY A 411 -1.95 8.84 -4.10
N CYS A 412 -0.99 8.47 -3.26
CA CYS A 412 0.33 8.00 -3.68
C CYS A 412 0.25 6.68 -4.46
N ASP A 413 -0.57 5.74 -4.01
CA ASP A 413 -0.74 4.45 -4.66
C ASP A 413 -1.32 4.60 -6.08
N GLU A 414 -2.38 5.40 -6.25
CA GLU A 414 -2.97 5.70 -7.55
C GLU A 414 -2.01 6.50 -8.46
N TYR A 415 -1.27 7.47 -7.92
CA TYR A 415 -0.25 8.20 -8.67
C TYR A 415 0.86 7.27 -9.15
N SER A 416 1.39 6.44 -8.25
CA SER A 416 2.45 5.49 -8.56
C SER A 416 2.00 4.47 -9.60
N SER A 417 0.82 3.86 -9.41
CA SER A 417 0.27 2.86 -10.34
C SER A 417 0.00 3.44 -11.73
N SER A 418 -0.33 4.73 -11.85
CA SER A 418 -0.56 5.38 -13.15
C SER A 418 0.66 5.45 -14.07
N HIS A 419 1.86 5.15 -13.58
CA HIS A 419 3.12 5.14 -14.33
C HIS A 419 3.49 3.75 -14.86
N PHE A 420 2.72 2.71 -14.51
CA PHE A 420 3.04 1.33 -14.83
C PHE A 420 1.85 0.61 -15.47
N PRO A 421 2.10 -0.45 -16.27
CA PRO A 421 1.05 -1.34 -16.73
C PRO A 421 0.38 -2.07 -15.55
N GLU A 422 -0.91 -2.45 -15.71
CA GLU A 422 -1.71 -3.12 -14.67
C GLU A 422 -1.01 -4.34 -14.05
N ARG A 423 -0.23 -5.07 -14.84
CA ARG A 423 0.55 -6.23 -14.38
C ARG A 423 1.54 -5.90 -13.25
N MET A 424 2.04 -4.64 -13.18
CA MET A 424 3.03 -4.21 -12.19
C MET A 424 2.39 -3.48 -10.98
N GLU A 425 1.11 -3.15 -11.02
CA GLU A 425 0.42 -2.37 -9.99
C GLU A 425 0.65 -2.95 -8.59
N TYR A 426 0.50 -4.27 -8.43
CA TYR A 426 0.71 -4.92 -7.14
C TYR A 426 2.15 -4.78 -6.62
N HIS A 427 3.15 -4.86 -7.50
CA HIS A 427 4.56 -4.72 -7.12
C HIS A 427 4.90 -3.30 -6.70
N VAL A 428 4.35 -2.32 -7.41
CA VAL A 428 4.50 -0.89 -7.10
C VAL A 428 3.85 -0.57 -5.75
N SER A 429 2.64 -1.06 -5.51
CA SER A 429 1.95 -0.92 -4.22
C SER A 429 2.72 -1.60 -3.07
N ALA A 430 3.32 -2.77 -3.31
CA ALA A 430 4.13 -3.47 -2.32
C ALA A 430 5.38 -2.67 -1.93
N ILE A 431 6.06 -2.05 -2.91
CA ILE A 431 7.25 -1.21 -2.65
C ILE A 431 6.83 0.03 -1.86
N SER A 432 5.76 0.71 -2.23
CA SER A 432 5.28 1.89 -1.51
C SER A 432 4.90 1.53 -0.06
N TYR A 433 4.26 0.37 0.16
CA TYR A 433 3.93 -0.13 1.49
C TYR A 433 5.19 -0.46 2.33
N PHE A 434 6.24 -0.93 1.70
CA PHE A 434 7.52 -1.16 2.37
C PHE A 434 8.13 0.13 2.95
N PHE A 435 8.02 1.26 2.25
CA PHE A 435 8.46 2.55 2.80
C PHE A 435 7.66 2.97 4.04
N VAL A 436 6.36 2.67 4.08
CA VAL A 436 5.55 2.86 5.30
C VAL A 436 6.04 1.94 6.42
N GLY A 437 6.39 0.69 6.11
CA GLY A 437 6.98 -0.24 7.08
C GLY A 437 8.33 0.20 7.64
N ILE A 438 9.17 0.84 6.82
CA ILE A 438 10.39 1.50 7.32
C ILE A 438 10.01 2.55 8.38
N GLY A 439 8.91 3.29 8.20
CA GLY A 439 8.38 4.21 9.21
C GLY A 439 8.07 3.53 10.54
N SER A 440 7.54 2.31 10.52
CA SER A 440 7.32 1.52 11.74
C SER A 440 8.65 1.11 12.43
N ILE A 441 9.71 0.85 11.66
CA ILE A 441 11.07 0.67 12.23
C ILE A 441 11.52 1.95 12.93
N PHE A 442 11.35 3.11 12.27
CA PHE A 442 11.66 4.39 12.91
C PHE A 442 10.81 4.64 14.14
N ASN A 443 9.56 4.17 14.20
CA ASN A 443 8.72 4.23 15.39
C ASN A 443 9.33 3.47 16.56
N ILE A 444 9.85 2.25 16.31
CA ILE A 444 10.56 1.46 17.34
C ILE A 444 11.78 2.23 17.86
N PHE A 445 12.63 2.75 16.97
CA PHE A 445 13.79 3.55 17.38
C PHE A 445 13.38 4.80 18.14
N PHE A 446 12.30 5.46 17.75
CA PHE A 446 11.81 6.65 18.40
C PHE A 446 11.26 6.37 19.81
N ILE A 447 10.57 5.24 20.01
CA ILE A 447 10.15 4.75 21.33
C ILE A 447 11.38 4.44 22.20
N LEU A 448 12.40 3.78 21.64
CA LEU A 448 13.63 3.43 22.37
C LEU A 448 14.46 4.67 22.75
N ALA A 449 14.54 5.66 21.87
CA ALA A 449 15.24 6.92 22.12
C ALA A 449 14.58 7.74 23.24
N ASN A 450 13.25 7.68 23.33
CA ASN A 450 12.46 8.39 24.35
C ASN A 450 12.06 7.49 25.53
N LYS A 451 12.82 6.42 25.80
CA LYS A 451 12.48 5.45 26.87
C LYS A 451 12.22 6.06 28.25
N GLY A 452 12.83 7.21 28.57
CA GLY A 452 12.62 7.93 29.83
C GLY A 452 11.24 8.59 29.95
N ASP A 453 10.51 8.76 28.84
CA ASP A 453 9.15 9.28 28.82
C ASP A 453 8.09 8.17 28.89
N PHE A 454 8.51 6.89 28.83
CA PHE A 454 7.64 5.70 28.92
C PHE A 454 7.82 5.04 30.29
N ALA A 455 6.76 4.98 31.07
CA ALA A 455 6.68 4.25 32.33
C ALA A 455 6.09 2.84 32.12
N GLU A 456 5.85 2.12 33.20
CA GLU A 456 5.22 0.80 33.15
C GLU A 456 3.78 0.86 32.64
N THR A 457 3.05 1.92 33.06
CA THR A 457 1.67 2.14 32.66
C THR A 457 1.55 3.33 31.71
N LEU A 458 0.44 3.40 30.98
CA LEU A 458 0.16 4.52 30.08
C LEU A 458 -0.10 5.82 30.87
N ASP A 459 -0.66 5.70 32.07
CA ASP A 459 -1.04 6.84 32.90
C ASP A 459 0.18 7.56 33.52
N ASP A 460 1.25 6.81 33.77
CA ASP A 460 2.51 7.34 34.28
C ASP A 460 3.46 7.82 33.16
N SER A 461 3.11 7.53 31.91
CA SER A 461 3.93 7.86 30.73
C SER A 461 3.68 9.28 30.24
N ARG A 462 4.69 9.89 29.62
CA ARG A 462 4.67 11.25 29.07
C ARG A 462 4.48 11.23 27.55
N LEU A 463 3.37 10.61 27.10
CA LEU A 463 3.03 10.56 25.66
C LEU A 463 2.82 11.96 25.05
N ASP A 464 2.52 12.97 25.87
CA ASP A 464 2.45 14.37 25.46
C ASP A 464 3.75 14.85 24.81
N LYS A 465 4.92 14.51 25.38
CA LYS A 465 6.22 14.84 24.79
C LYS A 465 6.51 14.06 23.51
N TYR A 466 6.16 12.79 23.52
CA TYR A 466 6.30 11.92 22.34
C TYR A 466 5.50 12.48 21.14
N TYR A 467 4.22 12.83 21.32
CA TYR A 467 3.39 13.43 20.26
C TYR A 467 3.87 14.82 19.84
N LYS A 468 4.39 15.63 20.77
CA LYS A 468 4.99 16.93 20.45
C LYS A 468 6.19 16.76 19.50
N SER A 469 7.10 15.84 19.80
CA SER A 469 8.25 15.55 18.94
C SER A 469 7.83 14.99 17.58
N LEU A 470 6.82 14.12 17.56
CA LEU A 470 6.24 13.58 16.34
C LEU A 470 5.60 14.66 15.46
N THR A 471 4.96 15.67 16.10
CA THR A 471 4.41 16.85 15.40
C THR A 471 5.50 17.63 14.66
N VAL A 472 6.65 17.86 15.30
CA VAL A 472 7.77 18.58 14.67
C VAL A 472 8.31 17.79 13.48
N ILE A 473 8.54 16.48 13.64
CA ILE A 473 9.05 15.62 12.58
C ILE A 473 8.07 15.59 11.39
N SER A 474 6.77 15.46 11.65
CA SER A 474 5.76 15.46 10.59
C SER A 474 5.63 16.81 9.88
N ALA A 475 5.80 17.94 10.58
CA ALA A 475 5.79 19.27 9.98
C ALA A 475 6.98 19.46 9.02
N VAL A 476 8.19 19.01 9.40
CA VAL A 476 9.36 19.02 8.51
C VAL A 476 9.09 18.14 7.26
N ASN A 477 8.47 16.99 7.44
CA ASN A 477 8.11 16.11 6.32
C ASN A 477 7.08 16.75 5.36
N VAL A 478 6.14 17.55 5.86
CA VAL A 478 5.20 18.30 5.00
C VAL A 478 5.96 19.31 4.13
N CYS A 479 6.94 20.02 4.67
CA CYS A 479 7.77 20.92 3.87
C CYS A 479 8.55 20.15 2.78
N PHE A 480 9.12 18.99 3.13
CA PHE A 480 9.80 18.12 2.16
C PHE A 480 8.83 17.62 1.08
N ASN A 481 7.64 17.15 1.46
CA ASN A 481 6.63 16.69 0.51
C ASN A 481 6.10 17.82 -0.37
N LEU A 482 6.01 19.06 0.13
CA LEU A 482 5.65 20.23 -0.67
C LEU A 482 6.67 20.47 -1.80
N LEU A 483 7.97 20.44 -1.48
CA LEU A 483 9.03 20.55 -2.47
C LEU A 483 8.93 19.45 -3.55
N LEU A 484 8.74 18.20 -3.13
CA LEU A 484 8.54 17.09 -4.04
C LEU A 484 7.29 17.30 -4.91
N SER A 485 6.17 17.72 -4.32
CA SER A 485 4.92 17.96 -5.07
C SER A 485 5.10 19.00 -6.17
N ILE A 486 5.81 20.09 -5.88
CA ILE A 486 6.13 21.12 -6.88
C ILE A 486 6.99 20.54 -8.02
N LEU A 487 8.00 19.74 -7.70
CA LEU A 487 8.88 19.11 -8.69
C LEU A 487 8.12 18.11 -9.58
N TYR A 488 7.23 17.27 -9.00
CA TYR A 488 6.44 16.31 -9.76
C TYR A 488 5.39 16.98 -10.64
N ILE A 489 4.68 18.01 -10.13
CA ILE A 489 3.72 18.79 -10.92
C ILE A 489 4.41 19.46 -12.10
N GLY A 490 5.58 20.06 -11.90
CA GLY A 490 6.36 20.67 -12.98
C GLY A 490 6.85 19.66 -14.02
N SER A 491 7.29 18.47 -13.57
CA SER A 491 7.73 17.39 -14.45
C SER A 491 6.60 16.82 -15.31
N ASP A 492 5.39 16.65 -14.74
CA ASP A 492 4.25 16.11 -15.48
C ASP A 492 3.70 17.12 -16.51
N GLN A 493 3.67 18.43 -16.21
CA GLN A 493 3.31 19.47 -17.18
C GLN A 493 4.22 19.48 -18.39
N SER A 494 5.50 19.25 -18.19
CA SER A 494 6.47 19.25 -19.25
C SER A 494 6.31 18.07 -20.22
N VAL A 495 5.89 16.90 -19.72
CA VAL A 495 5.61 15.70 -20.54
C VAL A 495 4.34 15.89 -21.37
N ASP A 496 3.30 16.48 -20.79
CA ASP A 496 2.03 16.73 -21.48
C ASP A 496 2.20 17.74 -22.63
N ASN A 497 3.02 18.79 -22.45
CA ASN A 497 3.28 19.80 -23.46
C ASN A 497 4.07 19.24 -24.68
N GLU A 498 5.01 18.29 -24.46
CA GLU A 498 5.73 17.66 -25.59
C GLU A 498 4.87 16.64 -26.32
N GLY A 499 4.00 15.90 -25.63
CA GLY A 499 3.03 15.02 -26.28
C GLY A 499 2.08 15.80 -27.22
N LEU A 500 1.68 17.02 -26.81
CA LEU A 500 0.88 17.91 -27.63
C LEU A 500 1.67 18.46 -28.84
N GLN A 501 2.94 18.83 -28.67
CA GLN A 501 3.79 19.29 -29.75
C GLN A 501 4.10 18.18 -30.75
N ALA A 502 4.39 16.96 -30.30
CA ALA A 502 4.64 15.83 -31.18
C ALA A 502 3.39 15.46 -32.02
N ASN A 503 2.20 15.48 -31.42
CA ASN A 503 0.95 15.24 -32.16
C ASN A 503 0.64 16.35 -33.19
N ASN A 504 0.96 17.60 -32.88
CA ASN A 504 0.77 18.69 -33.81
C ASN A 504 1.75 18.64 -34.98
N THR A 505 2.98 18.13 -34.75
CA THR A 505 3.98 17.96 -35.83
C THR A 505 3.58 16.83 -36.77
N ILE A 506 3.13 15.68 -36.24
CA ILE A 506 2.63 14.56 -37.03
C ILE A 506 1.37 14.93 -37.80
N GLY A 507 0.48 15.72 -37.18
CA GLY A 507 -0.73 16.25 -37.86
C GLY A 507 -0.41 17.22 -39.00
N SER A 508 0.64 18.06 -38.89
CA SER A 508 1.09 18.96 -39.95
C SER A 508 1.76 18.21 -41.10
N ASP A 509 2.53 17.18 -40.82
CA ASP A 509 3.18 16.36 -41.86
C ASP A 509 2.15 15.52 -42.67
N GLN A 510 1.08 15.03 -42.05
CA GLN A 510 -0.02 14.37 -42.77
C GLN A 510 -0.87 15.31 -43.62
N ILE A 511 -0.97 16.59 -43.26
CA ILE A 511 -1.68 17.58 -44.06
C ILE A 511 -0.84 17.96 -45.28
N VAL A 512 0.47 18.08 -45.15
CA VAL A 512 1.39 18.39 -46.25
C VAL A 512 1.44 17.22 -47.26
N ASP A 513 1.43 15.98 -46.80
CA ASP A 513 1.40 14.80 -47.69
C ASP A 513 0.05 14.65 -48.44
N ASN A 514 -1.08 15.07 -47.84
CA ASN A 514 -2.39 15.06 -48.53
C ASN A 514 -2.56 16.23 -49.51
N GLU A 515 -1.97 17.40 -49.29
CA GLU A 515 -1.95 18.50 -50.27
C GLU A 515 -1.01 18.20 -51.44
N GLY A 516 0.11 17.45 -51.19
CA GLY A 516 1.02 16.99 -52.24
C GLY A 516 0.42 15.96 -53.20
N LEU A 517 -0.56 15.19 -52.76
CA LEU A 517 -1.28 14.16 -53.56
C LEU A 517 -2.43 14.75 -54.39
N GLN A 518 -2.99 15.91 -54.03
CA GLN A 518 -4.06 16.58 -54.78
C GLN A 518 -3.56 17.49 -55.94
N THR A 519 -2.28 17.82 -55.99
CA THR A 519 -1.73 18.68 -57.03
C THR A 519 -1.19 17.93 -58.26
N ASN A 520 -1.16 16.59 -58.27
CA ASN A 520 -0.67 15.78 -59.40
C ASN A 520 -1.77 15.15 -60.29
N ASP A 521 -3.06 15.41 -60.02
CA ASP A 521 -4.17 14.80 -60.82
C ASP A 521 -4.91 15.78 -61.74
N THR A 522 -4.37 16.98 -61.98
CA THR A 522 -5.02 17.97 -62.90
C THR A 522 -4.11 18.49 -64.03
N THR A 523 -3.31 17.60 -64.62
CA THR A 523 -2.68 17.90 -65.91
C THR A 523 -2.57 16.60 -66.73
N ASP A 524 -3.71 16.21 -67.35
CA ASP A 524 -3.71 15.44 -68.60
C ASP A 524 -5.16 15.09 -68.99
N ALA A 525 -5.91 16.13 -69.45
CA ALA A 525 -7.14 15.90 -70.23
C ALA A 525 -7.42 17.17 -71.04
N ASP A 526 -6.57 17.44 -72.06
CA ASP A 526 -6.92 18.22 -73.25
C ASP A 526 -5.81 18.02 -74.29
N ALA A 527 -5.94 16.94 -75.08
CA ALA A 527 -5.45 16.85 -76.46
C ALA A 527 -5.92 15.52 -77.10
N ILE A 528 -6.87 15.61 -78.02
CA ILE A 528 -7.38 14.78 -79.08
C ILE A 528 -8.81 14.34 -78.86
#